data_9444c2085a1b794f29691bc64e1203f9
#
_entry.id   9444c2085a1b794f29691bc64e1203f9
#
_cell.length_a   1.000
_cell.length_b   1.000
_cell.length_c   1.000
_cell.angle_alpha   90.00
_cell.angle_beta   90.00
_cell.angle_gamma   90.00
#
_symmetry.space_group_name_H-M   'P 1'
#
loop_
_entity.id
_entity.type
_entity.pdbx_description
1 polymer ?
#
loop_
_entity_poly.entity_id
_entity_poly.type
_entity_poly.pdbx_seq_one_letter_code
_entity_poly.pdbx_strand_id
1 'polypeptide(L)'
;GWNALHQAVRTRRMNLAFGTPGPFASGTLDSIDLMQKLLKAGVDVNARMTRNGMRDGQRNRFNRLGATAFMLAAKVTDVEAMRLLLEAGADPTVPTADGTTPLMVAAGLHIWNPGEDGGSFTGQEEEVLEAVRMCLEGGNDIKIAFVFPPVFKPNLVPLSYNKLNST
;
A
#
# COMPACT_ATOMS: atom_id res chain seq x y z
N GLY A 1 -17.76 4.29 -2.37
CA GLY A 1 -16.50 4.43 -3.01
C GLY A 1 -15.50 3.33 -2.75
N TRP A 2 -15.66 2.49 -1.72
CA TRP A 2 -14.82 1.35 -1.40
C TRP A 2 -15.61 0.07 -1.58
N ASN A 3 -15.01 -0.97 -2.14
CA ASN A 3 -15.61 -2.29 -2.15
C ASN A 3 -15.10 -3.14 -0.96
N ALA A 4 -15.63 -4.35 -0.80
CA ALA A 4 -15.26 -5.25 0.28
C ALA A 4 -13.78 -5.64 0.27
N LEU A 5 -13.16 -5.77 -0.92
CA LEU A 5 -11.74 -6.11 -1.06
C LEU A 5 -10.84 -4.99 -0.53
N HIS A 6 -11.14 -3.71 -0.84
CA HIS A 6 -10.43 -2.57 -0.26
C HIS A 6 -10.48 -2.58 1.27
N GLN A 7 -11.65 -2.89 1.85
CA GLN A 7 -11.80 -2.95 3.31
C GLN A 7 -11.02 -4.12 3.91
N ALA A 8 -11.05 -5.29 3.28
CA ALA A 8 -10.31 -6.45 3.74
C ALA A 8 -8.80 -6.18 3.79
N VAL A 9 -8.23 -5.58 2.74
CA VAL A 9 -6.82 -5.15 2.71
C VAL A 9 -6.54 -4.12 3.81
N ARG A 10 -7.38 -3.09 3.94
CA ARG A 10 -7.18 -2.02 4.92
C ARG A 10 -7.14 -2.54 6.35
N THR A 11 -7.97 -3.53 6.71
CA THR A 11 -8.05 -4.04 8.08
C THR A 11 -6.86 -4.90 8.49
N ARG A 12 -6.01 -5.34 7.57
CA ARG A 12 -4.83 -6.15 7.87
C ARG A 12 -3.75 -5.39 8.64
N ARG A 13 -3.44 -4.18 8.19
CA ARG A 13 -2.39 -3.34 8.79
C ARG A 13 -2.94 -1.95 9.05
N MET A 14 -3.90 -1.88 9.99
CA MET A 14 -4.49 -0.60 10.38
C MET A 14 -3.52 0.22 11.21
N ASN A 15 -3.56 1.52 11.00
CA ASN A 15 -2.96 2.45 11.94
C ASN A 15 -3.78 2.45 13.24
N LEU A 16 -3.17 1.98 14.31
CA LEU A 16 -3.77 1.94 15.65
C LEU A 16 -3.36 3.13 16.52
N ALA A 17 -2.63 4.10 15.96
CA ALA A 17 -2.28 5.32 16.68
C ALA A 17 -3.54 6.14 17.02
N PHE A 18 -3.43 6.97 18.03
CA PHE A 18 -4.49 7.90 18.49
C PHE A 18 -5.78 7.22 18.97
N GLY A 19 -5.66 6.07 19.62
CA GLY A 19 -6.80 5.43 20.27
C GLY A 19 -7.80 4.80 19.30
N THR A 20 -7.43 4.60 18.04
CA THR A 20 -8.23 3.80 17.13
C THR A 20 -8.21 2.34 17.64
N PRO A 21 -9.36 1.77 18.03
CA PRO A 21 -9.38 0.38 18.47
C PRO A 21 -8.97 -0.53 17.31
N GLY A 22 -8.15 -1.52 17.62
CA GLY A 22 -7.81 -2.56 16.64
C GLY A 22 -9.03 -3.35 16.19
N PRO A 23 -8.92 -4.10 15.09
CA PRO A 23 -10.00 -4.98 14.66
C PRO A 23 -10.25 -6.03 15.74
N PHE A 24 -11.50 -6.21 16.13
CA PHE A 24 -11.90 -7.31 17.00
C PHE A 24 -12.09 -8.56 16.17
N ALA A 25 -11.48 -9.67 16.61
CA ALA A 25 -11.77 -10.97 16.03
C ALA A 25 -13.24 -11.33 16.33
N SER A 26 -14.08 -11.24 15.30
CA SER A 26 -15.52 -11.52 15.40
C SER A 26 -15.94 -12.83 14.73
N GLY A 27 -14.97 -13.63 14.28
CA GLY A 27 -15.21 -14.88 13.56
C GLY A 27 -13.97 -15.74 13.42
N THR A 28 -14.07 -16.78 12.62
CA THR A 28 -12.99 -17.73 12.33
C THR A 28 -12.22 -17.45 11.04
N LEU A 29 -12.66 -16.45 10.29
CA LEU A 29 -11.99 -16.04 9.04
C LEU A 29 -10.95 -14.96 9.36
N ASP A 30 -9.72 -15.20 8.93
CA ASP A 30 -8.76 -14.12 8.87
C ASP A 30 -8.98 -13.24 7.61
N SER A 31 -8.21 -12.17 7.49
CA SER A 31 -8.37 -11.22 6.39
C SER A 31 -7.88 -11.77 5.05
N ILE A 32 -6.91 -12.68 5.01
CA ILE A 32 -6.46 -13.35 3.79
C ILE A 32 -7.54 -14.31 3.31
N ASP A 33 -8.11 -15.13 4.20
CA ASP A 33 -9.24 -16.01 3.86
C ASP A 33 -10.42 -15.23 3.30
N LEU A 34 -10.71 -14.07 3.89
CA LEU A 34 -11.77 -13.19 3.41
C LEU A 34 -11.46 -12.66 2.00
N MET A 35 -10.22 -12.19 1.76
CA MET A 35 -9.79 -11.73 0.44
C MET A 35 -9.91 -12.83 -0.61
N GLN A 36 -9.46 -14.06 -0.30
CA GLN A 36 -9.58 -15.21 -1.19
C GLN A 36 -11.03 -15.52 -1.55
N LYS A 37 -11.93 -15.49 -0.55
CA LYS A 37 -13.37 -15.71 -0.77
C LYS A 37 -13.99 -14.62 -1.64
N LEU A 38 -13.63 -13.36 -1.42
CA LEU A 38 -14.10 -12.24 -2.23
C LEU A 38 -13.64 -12.36 -3.69
N LEU A 39 -12.37 -12.72 -3.91
CA LEU A 39 -11.81 -12.93 -5.24
C LEU A 39 -12.48 -14.12 -5.96
N LYS A 40 -12.69 -15.23 -5.24
CA LYS A 40 -13.45 -16.38 -5.78
C LYS A 40 -14.91 -16.04 -6.09
N ALA A 41 -15.50 -15.10 -5.37
CA ALA A 41 -16.85 -14.62 -5.64
C ALA A 41 -16.93 -13.63 -6.83
N GLY A 42 -15.80 -13.34 -7.50
CA GLY A 42 -15.75 -12.49 -8.70
C GLY A 42 -15.68 -10.99 -8.39
N VAL A 43 -15.23 -10.59 -7.21
CA VAL A 43 -14.97 -9.17 -6.96
C VAL A 43 -13.86 -8.70 -7.89
N ASP A 44 -14.09 -7.59 -8.60
CA ASP A 44 -13.07 -6.99 -9.46
C ASP A 44 -11.84 -6.59 -8.64
N VAL A 45 -10.72 -7.27 -8.90
CA VAL A 45 -9.43 -7.07 -8.22
C VAL A 45 -8.84 -5.69 -8.54
N ASN A 46 -9.17 -5.13 -9.72
CA ASN A 46 -8.70 -3.83 -10.18
C ASN A 46 -9.72 -2.70 -9.95
N ALA A 47 -10.78 -2.97 -9.19
CA ALA A 47 -11.76 -1.94 -8.84
C ALA A 47 -11.06 -0.73 -8.24
N ARG A 48 -11.43 0.46 -8.71
CA ARG A 48 -10.85 1.72 -8.27
C ARG A 48 -11.74 2.41 -7.24
N MET A 49 -11.14 2.97 -6.23
CA MET A 49 -11.85 3.77 -5.24
C MET A 49 -12.43 5.03 -5.88
N THR A 50 -13.72 5.29 -5.66
CA THR A 50 -14.43 6.46 -6.22
C THR A 50 -14.57 7.61 -5.21
N ARG A 51 -14.06 7.44 -3.99
CA ARG A 51 -14.02 8.48 -2.95
C ARG A 51 -12.73 8.36 -2.17
N ASN A 52 -12.21 9.46 -1.70
CA ASN A 52 -10.98 9.48 -0.91
C ASN A 52 -11.12 8.73 0.45
N GLY A 53 -12.35 8.53 0.92
CA GLY A 53 -12.62 7.74 2.11
C GLY A 53 -12.29 8.44 3.42
N MET A 54 -12.21 7.66 4.51
CA MET A 54 -11.83 8.16 5.82
C MET A 54 -10.32 8.44 5.89
N ARG A 55 -9.95 9.40 6.71
CA ARG A 55 -8.54 9.68 7.01
C ARG A 55 -7.98 8.55 7.87
N ASP A 56 -6.85 8.00 7.47
CA ASP A 56 -6.05 7.11 8.30
C ASP A 56 -4.99 7.97 9.01
N GLY A 57 -5.32 8.46 10.18
CA GLY A 57 -4.46 9.37 10.92
C GLY A 57 -4.63 10.85 10.55
N GLN A 58 -4.16 11.73 11.43
CA GLN A 58 -4.40 13.18 11.33
C GLN A 58 -3.64 13.86 10.18
N ARG A 59 -2.57 13.26 9.71
CA ARG A 59 -1.64 13.88 8.74
C ARG A 59 -1.48 13.08 7.45
N ASN A 60 -2.23 12.00 7.27
CA ASN A 60 -2.17 11.22 6.06
C ASN A 60 -2.74 12.03 4.88
N ARG A 61 -1.88 12.37 3.95
CA ARG A 61 -2.20 13.13 2.75
C ARG A 61 -2.41 12.26 1.52
N PHE A 62 -2.39 10.95 1.69
CA PHE A 62 -2.58 10.04 0.58
C PHE A 62 -3.98 10.18 -0.01
N ASN A 63 -4.04 10.63 -1.26
CA ASN A 63 -5.28 10.69 -2.02
C ASN A 63 -5.63 9.30 -2.55
N ARG A 64 -6.67 8.70 -1.99
CA ARG A 64 -7.11 7.34 -2.37
C ARG A 64 -8.02 7.31 -3.58
N LEU A 65 -8.43 8.46 -4.12
CA LEU A 65 -9.28 8.49 -5.32
C LEU A 65 -8.58 7.77 -6.47
N GLY A 66 -9.19 6.72 -6.98
CA GLY A 66 -8.63 5.87 -8.02
C GLY A 66 -7.67 4.78 -7.52
N ALA A 67 -7.41 4.67 -6.21
CA ALA A 67 -6.59 3.59 -5.68
C ALA A 67 -7.27 2.23 -5.85
N THR A 68 -6.46 1.18 -6.10
CA THR A 68 -6.87 -0.22 -6.09
C THR A 68 -6.58 -0.87 -4.75
N ALA A 69 -7.08 -2.09 -4.52
CA ALA A 69 -6.71 -2.89 -3.36
C ALA A 69 -5.19 -3.15 -3.31
N PHE A 70 -4.54 -3.38 -4.47
CA PHE A 70 -3.09 -3.53 -4.56
C PHE A 70 -2.33 -2.28 -4.09
N MET A 71 -2.78 -1.09 -4.50
CA MET A 71 -2.23 0.18 -4.03
C MET A 71 -2.29 0.31 -2.50
N LEU A 72 -3.40 -0.09 -1.88
CA LEU A 72 -3.54 -0.02 -0.43
C LEU A 72 -2.60 -1.01 0.29
N ALA A 73 -2.42 -2.21 -0.26
CA ALA A 73 -1.47 -3.20 0.25
C ALA A 73 -0.02 -2.71 0.11
N ALA A 74 0.33 -2.14 -1.05
CA ALA A 74 1.66 -1.59 -1.32
C ALA A 74 2.01 -0.45 -0.36
N LYS A 75 1.04 0.44 -0.06
CA LYS A 75 1.25 1.55 0.88
C LYS A 75 1.68 1.09 2.28
N VAL A 76 1.17 -0.05 2.72
CA VAL A 76 1.48 -0.61 4.05
C VAL A 76 2.47 -1.78 3.96
N THR A 77 3.09 -1.99 2.81
CA THR A 77 4.05 -3.06 2.53
C THR A 77 3.56 -4.45 2.95
N ASP A 78 2.26 -4.70 2.78
CA ASP A 78 1.65 -6.01 3.07
C ASP A 78 1.95 -6.98 1.92
N VAL A 79 3.15 -7.53 1.93
CA VAL A 79 3.68 -8.42 0.88
C VAL A 79 2.77 -9.61 0.63
N GLU A 80 2.19 -10.19 1.69
CA GLU A 80 1.27 -11.33 1.57
C GLU A 80 0.01 -10.96 0.79
N ALA A 81 -0.62 -9.84 1.14
CA ALA A 81 -1.78 -9.33 0.41
C ALA A 81 -1.42 -8.93 -1.03
N MET A 82 -0.26 -8.29 -1.24
CA MET A 82 0.21 -7.93 -2.58
C MET A 82 0.36 -9.16 -3.46
N ARG A 83 0.98 -10.23 -2.95
CA ARG A 83 1.17 -11.48 -3.69
C ARG A 83 -0.16 -12.12 -4.07
N LEU A 84 -1.08 -12.24 -3.11
CA LEU A 84 -2.42 -12.77 -3.35
C LEU A 84 -3.18 -11.98 -4.43
N LEU A 85 -3.07 -10.65 -4.40
CA LEU A 85 -3.74 -9.78 -5.38
C LEU A 85 -3.13 -9.93 -6.78
N LEU A 86 -1.78 -10.03 -6.89
CA LEU A 86 -1.11 -10.30 -8.18
C LEU A 86 -1.51 -11.64 -8.76
N GLU A 87 -1.57 -12.69 -7.95
CA GLU A 87 -2.04 -14.02 -8.37
C GLU A 87 -3.49 -13.98 -8.88
N ALA A 88 -4.29 -13.07 -8.34
CA ALA A 88 -5.67 -12.84 -8.80
C ALA A 88 -5.78 -11.89 -10.00
N GLY A 89 -4.68 -11.42 -10.58
CA GLY A 89 -4.67 -10.55 -11.76
C GLY A 89 -4.75 -9.05 -11.45
N ALA A 90 -4.30 -8.64 -10.26
CA ALA A 90 -4.17 -7.20 -9.98
C ALA A 90 -3.12 -6.56 -10.89
N ASP A 91 -3.45 -5.39 -11.43
CA ASP A 91 -2.51 -4.55 -12.17
C ASP A 91 -1.73 -3.66 -11.16
N PRO A 92 -0.42 -3.92 -10.97
CA PRO A 92 0.39 -3.17 -10.02
C PRO A 92 0.77 -1.76 -10.51
N THR A 93 0.42 -1.38 -11.74
CA THR A 93 0.81 -0.09 -12.33
C THR A 93 -0.26 0.98 -12.19
N VAL A 94 -1.48 0.64 -11.79
CA VAL A 94 -2.63 1.55 -11.73
C VAL A 94 -2.39 2.70 -10.76
N PRO A 95 -2.30 3.96 -11.23
CA PRO A 95 -2.09 5.10 -10.35
C PRO A 95 -3.40 5.61 -9.75
N THR A 96 -3.30 6.38 -8.68
CA THR A 96 -4.39 7.21 -8.16
C THR A 96 -4.73 8.37 -9.09
N ALA A 97 -5.80 9.11 -8.79
CA ALA A 97 -6.24 10.25 -9.60
C ALA A 97 -5.21 11.39 -9.66
N ASP A 98 -4.32 11.48 -8.67
CA ASP A 98 -3.20 12.46 -8.65
C ASP A 98 -1.88 11.90 -9.20
N GLY A 99 -1.92 10.71 -9.81
CA GLY A 99 -0.75 10.11 -10.45
C GLY A 99 0.17 9.33 -9.50
N THR A 100 -0.18 9.18 -8.23
CA THR A 100 0.61 8.36 -7.30
C THR A 100 0.55 6.89 -7.69
N THR A 101 1.70 6.24 -7.91
CA THR A 101 1.79 4.82 -8.27
C THR A 101 1.98 3.91 -7.06
N PRO A 102 1.68 2.59 -7.17
CA PRO A 102 1.98 1.62 -6.11
C PRO A 102 3.46 1.59 -5.73
N LEU A 103 4.37 1.74 -6.68
CA LEU A 103 5.81 1.84 -6.41
C LEU A 103 6.16 3.03 -5.52
N MET A 104 5.56 4.20 -5.79
CA MET A 104 5.80 5.41 -4.99
C MET A 104 5.38 5.21 -3.53
N VAL A 105 4.22 4.62 -3.27
CA VAL A 105 3.75 4.41 -1.90
C VAL A 105 4.52 3.29 -1.21
N ALA A 106 4.91 2.23 -1.91
CA ALA A 106 5.78 1.18 -1.38
C ALA A 106 7.15 1.72 -0.98
N ALA A 107 7.68 2.68 -1.75
CA ALA A 107 8.93 3.39 -1.46
C ALA A 107 8.80 4.48 -0.37
N GLY A 108 7.62 4.62 0.24
CA GLY A 108 7.40 5.52 1.39
C GLY A 108 6.77 6.87 1.05
N LEU A 109 6.33 7.12 -0.18
CA LEU A 109 5.61 8.36 -0.49
C LEU A 109 4.30 8.42 0.31
N HIS A 110 4.00 9.62 0.85
CA HIS A 110 2.86 9.88 1.74
C HIS A 110 2.94 9.21 3.12
N ILE A 111 4.10 8.73 3.53
CA ILE A 111 4.37 8.36 4.91
C ILE A 111 4.89 9.62 5.63
N TRP A 112 4.14 10.07 6.63
CA TRP A 112 4.51 11.25 7.40
C TRP A 112 5.33 10.90 8.63
N ASN A 113 4.85 9.94 9.40
CA ASN A 113 5.48 9.54 10.64
C ASN A 113 5.39 8.02 10.78
N PRO A 114 6.52 7.38 11.01
CA PRO A 114 6.56 5.94 11.21
C PRO A 114 5.55 5.38 12.21
N GLY A 115 5.23 6.01 13.27
CA GLY A 115 4.27 5.52 14.25
C GLY A 115 2.80 5.85 13.95
N GLU A 116 2.52 6.66 12.94
CA GLU A 116 1.17 7.19 12.69
C GLU A 116 0.52 6.62 11.42
N ASP A 117 1.30 6.10 10.50
CA ASP A 117 0.83 5.48 9.27
C ASP A 117 0.89 3.96 9.40
N GLY A 118 -0.21 3.26 9.18
CA GLY A 118 -0.22 1.80 9.21
C GLY A 118 0.79 1.20 8.24
N GLY A 119 1.41 0.11 8.62
CA GLY A 119 2.28 -0.68 7.76
C GLY A 119 3.75 -0.61 8.10
N SER A 120 4.54 0.02 7.32
CA SER A 120 5.99 -0.09 7.17
C SER A 120 6.88 0.15 8.42
N PHE A 121 6.32 0.16 9.61
CA PHE A 121 7.06 0.56 10.81
C PHE A 121 7.40 -0.54 11.78
N THR A 122 7.15 -1.72 11.42
CA THR A 122 7.58 -2.87 12.22
C THR A 122 9.05 -3.22 12.02
N GLY A 123 9.80 -2.33 11.42
CA GLY A 123 11.26 -2.49 11.26
C GLY A 123 11.67 -3.46 10.16
N GLN A 124 10.81 -3.67 9.21
CA GLN A 124 10.99 -4.73 8.22
C GLN A 124 11.48 -4.15 6.90
N GLU A 125 12.74 -3.77 6.88
CA GLU A 125 13.43 -3.37 5.63
C GLU A 125 13.18 -4.40 4.51
N GLU A 126 13.18 -5.68 4.85
CA GLU A 126 12.95 -6.78 3.91
C GLU A 126 11.56 -6.70 3.26
N GLU A 127 10.50 -6.40 4.01
CA GLU A 127 9.14 -6.26 3.46
C GLU A 127 9.03 -5.05 2.52
N VAL A 128 9.67 -3.93 2.87
CA VAL A 128 9.70 -2.74 2.01
C VAL A 128 10.43 -3.04 0.71
N LEU A 129 11.59 -3.68 0.78
CA LEU A 129 12.37 -4.07 -0.40
C LEU A 129 11.60 -5.05 -1.28
N GLU A 130 10.92 -6.02 -0.69
CA GLU A 130 10.10 -6.97 -1.43
C GLU A 130 8.89 -6.29 -2.09
N ALA A 131 8.17 -5.41 -1.38
CA ALA A 131 7.05 -4.66 -1.93
C ALA A 131 7.48 -3.77 -3.13
N VAL A 132 8.63 -3.11 -3.01
CA VAL A 132 9.22 -2.32 -4.11
C VAL A 132 9.58 -3.23 -5.29
N ARG A 133 10.22 -4.39 -5.04
CA ARG A 133 10.56 -5.36 -6.08
C ARG A 133 9.32 -5.84 -6.83
N MET A 134 8.27 -6.24 -6.11
CA MET A 134 7.00 -6.68 -6.72
C MET A 134 6.39 -5.61 -7.62
N CYS A 135 6.44 -4.34 -7.21
CA CYS A 135 5.98 -3.24 -8.04
C CYS A 135 6.83 -3.07 -9.31
N LEU A 136 8.16 -3.19 -9.21
CA LEU A 136 9.07 -3.07 -10.36
C LEU A 136 8.91 -4.22 -11.35
N GLU A 137 8.85 -5.45 -10.86
CA GLU A 137 8.60 -6.65 -11.67
C GLU A 137 7.23 -6.60 -12.36
N GLY A 138 6.24 -5.95 -11.72
CA GLY A 138 4.92 -5.69 -12.28
C GLY A 138 4.86 -4.57 -13.31
N GLY A 139 5.99 -3.95 -13.68
CA GLY A 139 6.07 -2.96 -14.77
C GLY A 139 6.03 -1.49 -14.35
N ASN A 140 6.13 -1.18 -13.06
CA ASN A 140 6.28 0.22 -12.65
C ASN A 140 7.66 0.77 -13.10
N ASP A 141 7.68 2.00 -13.61
CA ASP A 141 8.93 2.67 -14.01
C ASP A 141 9.49 3.50 -12.84
N ILE A 142 10.73 3.19 -12.47
CA ILE A 142 11.48 3.95 -11.46
C ILE A 142 11.57 5.45 -11.79
N LYS A 143 11.63 5.82 -13.08
CA LYS A 143 11.74 7.22 -13.50
C LYS A 143 10.53 8.05 -13.10
N ILE A 144 9.35 7.46 -13.00
CA ILE A 144 8.11 8.14 -12.60
C ILE A 144 8.16 8.54 -11.11
N ALA A 145 8.90 7.81 -10.28
CA ALA A 145 9.02 8.10 -8.85
C ALA A 145 9.72 9.43 -8.54
N PHE A 146 10.44 10.01 -9.49
CA PHE A 146 11.25 11.22 -9.30
C PHE A 146 10.69 12.51 -9.95
N VAL A 147 9.54 12.47 -10.61
CA VAL A 147 8.97 13.61 -11.37
C VAL A 147 8.15 14.57 -10.49
N PHE A 148 8.09 14.38 -9.16
CA PHE A 148 7.43 15.37 -8.31
C PHE A 148 8.33 16.57 -8.00
N PRO A 149 7.81 17.81 -8.15
CA PRO A 149 8.57 19.00 -7.73
C PRO A 149 8.88 18.87 -6.22
N PRO A 150 10.07 19.29 -5.78
CA PRO A 150 10.50 19.16 -4.40
C PRO A 150 9.76 20.16 -3.50
N VAL A 151 8.50 19.84 -3.16
CA VAL A 151 7.74 20.60 -2.13
C VAL A 151 8.08 20.14 -0.73
N PHE A 152 8.81 19.04 -0.60
CA PHE A 152 9.28 18.53 0.68
C PHE A 152 10.74 18.10 0.56
N LYS A 153 11.60 18.71 1.40
CA LYS A 153 12.87 18.10 1.76
C LYS A 153 12.55 17.01 2.78
N PRO A 154 12.54 15.71 2.43
CA PRO A 154 12.56 14.69 3.45
C PRO A 154 13.93 14.80 4.15
N ASN A 155 13.94 14.75 5.46
CA ASN A 155 15.12 14.31 6.19
C ASN A 155 15.28 12.81 5.91
N LEU A 156 15.55 12.47 4.67
CA LEU A 156 15.97 11.14 4.27
C LEU A 156 17.37 10.94 4.84
N VAL A 157 17.46 10.07 5.82
CA VAL A 157 18.71 9.35 6.05
C VAL A 157 19.08 8.71 4.71
N PRO A 158 20.22 9.03 4.11
CA PRO A 158 20.58 8.48 2.82
C PRO A 158 20.73 6.97 2.98
N LEU A 159 19.77 6.22 2.45
CA LEU A 159 20.02 4.82 2.13
C LEU A 159 21.21 4.82 1.20
N SER A 160 22.31 4.28 1.67
CA SER A 160 23.57 4.25 0.91
C SER A 160 23.30 3.51 -0.41
N TYR A 161 23.34 4.25 -1.49
CA TYR A 161 23.13 3.81 -2.88
C TYR A 161 24.09 2.70 -3.35
N ASN A 162 25.01 2.30 -2.48
CA ASN A 162 26.11 1.37 -2.81
C ASN A 162 25.76 -0.12 -2.67
N LYS A 163 24.52 -0.50 -2.27
CA LYS A 163 24.18 -1.93 -2.11
C LYS A 163 23.44 -2.56 -3.29
N LEU A 164 23.03 -1.79 -4.29
CA LEU A 164 22.28 -2.32 -5.43
C LEU A 164 23.14 -2.70 -6.64
N ASN A 165 24.44 -2.44 -6.62
CA ASN A 165 25.34 -2.70 -7.76
C ASN A 165 26.43 -3.75 -7.50
N SER A 166 26.30 -4.60 -6.49
CA SER A 166 27.26 -5.70 -6.26
C SER A 166 26.55 -7.05 -6.22
N THR A 167 26.14 -7.53 -7.37
CA THR A 167 26.13 -8.97 -7.79
C THR A 167 25.95 -9.03 -9.27
#